data_6c57e89dcd8124f6f0c3660723d83f87
#
_entry.id   6c57e89dcd8124f6f0c3660723d83f87
#
_cell.length_a   1.000
_cell.length_b   1.000
_cell.length_c   1.000
_cell.angle_alpha   90.00
_cell.angle_beta   90.00
_cell.angle_gamma   90.00
#
_symmetry.space_group_name_H-M   'P 1'
#
loop_
_entity.id
_entity.type
_entity.pdbx_description
1 polymer ?
#
loop_
_entity_poly.entity_id
_entity_poly.type
_entity_poly.pdbx_seq_one_letter_code
_entity_poly.pdbx_strand_id
1 'polypeptide(L)'
;MKLLFRLLKYAKPYTILFIIAIAIVLSLTFVTLLPPQIVRTAINQYITNENLPLNERFNGIFKMAIYFLLSTSAIFVLEYFSIFLTTYIGGKIVYDIRNDLFKHVLRLPMSFFDKHPSGQITTRIANDTQNVMEFFTSVITSIINDVFLLAGVIFMMLKVSTSLFVNISFVFPILIAAILIFRYFDLKAYRAVRTNISRVNAYLAEHIAGMPIVKLFNAEDFERKGFDKVNKNLYKSRIQQMYVFAIFRPTVSTLYRLAIAAIVWMGAKYIASKSLNFGDLYAFVAYLDLFMRPLEDLSEKYDIIQNTTASAEKIFTLMDESEEHYGDEKGETEIKEGVVEFKNVWFRYTEDRWILKDINVKFQPGELVAIVGETGAGKTSIMNLINGMYRPQKGGILIDNLELEKYNIHELRKQISAVPQDVVLFSGTLLDNVRLFHDEINEEEVKKALEKVYVWDMIERLPEKLYTKIIERGKGISAGERQLIALARSVLFDAKIFILDEATSNIDVQTEERIQNAVRELSRDKTVIMIAHRLATVVNADRIVVVHNGEIVEEGTHKELMQKKGVYYKLYEIQFAK
;
A
#
# COMPACT_ATOMS: atom_id res chain seq x y z
N MET A 1 -22.23 -0.34 0.68
CA MET A 1 -22.68 -1.74 0.80
C MET A 1 -22.05 -2.68 -0.22
N LYS A 2 -22.02 -2.39 -1.54
CA LYS A 2 -21.37 -3.28 -2.55
C LYS A 2 -19.90 -3.62 -2.24
N LEU A 3 -19.11 -2.64 -1.74
CA LEU A 3 -17.68 -2.84 -1.41
C LEU A 3 -17.48 -3.81 -0.23
N LEU A 4 -18.29 -3.70 0.82
CA LEU A 4 -18.23 -4.63 1.95
C LEU A 4 -18.60 -6.06 1.53
N PHE A 5 -19.55 -6.22 0.59
CA PHE A 5 -19.85 -7.54 0.03
C PHE A 5 -18.68 -8.12 -0.78
N ARG A 6 -17.90 -7.28 -1.48
CA ARG A 6 -16.66 -7.76 -2.16
C ARG A 6 -15.62 -8.23 -1.14
N LEU A 7 -15.45 -7.50 -0.03
CA LEU A 7 -14.57 -7.93 1.05
C LEU A 7 -15.02 -9.27 1.66
N LEU A 8 -16.33 -9.47 1.85
CA LEU A 8 -16.86 -10.72 2.38
C LEU A 8 -16.62 -11.93 1.45
N LYS A 9 -16.40 -11.72 0.13
CA LYS A 9 -15.97 -12.81 -0.75
C LYS A 9 -14.63 -13.42 -0.34
N TYR A 10 -13.69 -12.59 0.15
CA TYR A 10 -12.40 -13.08 0.68
C TYR A 10 -12.54 -13.84 1.99
N ALA A 11 -13.65 -13.66 2.71
CA ALA A 11 -13.98 -14.45 3.90
C ALA A 11 -14.52 -15.85 3.57
N LYS A 12 -15.00 -16.09 2.33
CA LYS A 12 -15.65 -17.35 1.92
C LYS A 12 -14.76 -18.60 2.11
N PRO A 13 -13.45 -18.60 1.80
CA PRO A 13 -12.59 -19.76 2.06
C PRO A 13 -12.48 -20.13 3.55
N TYR A 14 -12.70 -19.14 4.43
CA TYR A 14 -12.55 -19.27 5.89
C TYR A 14 -13.88 -19.43 6.62
N THR A 15 -14.97 -19.75 5.92
CA THR A 15 -16.34 -19.84 6.50
C THR A 15 -16.42 -20.78 7.68
N ILE A 16 -15.75 -21.93 7.64
CA ILE A 16 -15.74 -22.89 8.75
C ILE A 16 -15.09 -22.29 10.00
N LEU A 17 -13.96 -21.59 9.82
CA LEU A 17 -13.29 -20.90 10.92
C LEU A 17 -14.15 -19.77 11.50
N PHE A 18 -14.89 -19.04 10.64
CA PHE A 18 -15.85 -18.03 11.10
C PHE A 18 -16.98 -18.65 11.91
N ILE A 19 -17.53 -19.79 11.50
CA ILE A 19 -18.57 -20.50 12.26
C ILE A 19 -18.03 -20.89 13.64
N ILE A 20 -16.82 -21.43 13.72
CA ILE A 20 -16.16 -21.77 15.00
C ILE A 20 -15.95 -20.50 15.84
N ALA A 21 -15.48 -19.40 15.25
CA ALA A 21 -15.30 -18.13 15.96
C ALA A 21 -16.62 -17.60 16.53
N ILE A 22 -17.70 -17.66 15.77
CA ILE A 22 -19.04 -17.25 16.21
C ILE A 22 -19.52 -18.18 17.36
N ALA A 23 -19.31 -19.49 17.26
CA ALA A 23 -19.66 -20.42 18.32
C ALA A 23 -18.89 -20.14 19.62
N ILE A 24 -17.58 -19.81 19.52
CA ILE A 24 -16.77 -19.40 20.67
C ILE A 24 -17.30 -18.10 21.28
N VAL A 25 -17.62 -17.09 20.45
CA VAL A 25 -18.16 -15.79 20.89
C VAL A 25 -19.51 -15.97 21.59
N LEU A 26 -20.40 -16.80 21.05
CA LEU A 26 -21.69 -17.09 21.69
C LEU A 26 -21.52 -17.83 23.03
N SER A 27 -20.57 -18.77 23.08
CA SER A 27 -20.21 -19.47 24.33
C SER A 27 -19.62 -18.49 25.35
N LEU A 28 -18.73 -17.59 24.92
CA LEU A 28 -18.16 -16.53 25.74
C LEU A 28 -19.25 -15.63 26.33
N THR A 29 -20.17 -15.17 25.46
CA THR A 29 -21.31 -14.33 25.89
C THR A 29 -22.15 -15.04 26.94
N PHE A 30 -22.47 -16.32 26.73
CA PHE A 30 -23.24 -17.10 27.69
C PHE A 30 -22.51 -17.23 29.02
N VAL A 31 -21.21 -17.58 29.00
CA VAL A 31 -20.42 -17.73 30.24
C VAL A 31 -20.24 -16.40 30.97
N THR A 32 -20.13 -15.27 30.22
CA THR A 32 -20.01 -13.91 30.81
C THR A 32 -21.27 -13.50 31.59
N LEU A 33 -22.43 -14.09 31.33
CA LEU A 33 -23.66 -13.85 32.08
C LEU A 33 -23.77 -14.66 33.38
N LEU A 34 -22.89 -15.65 33.59
CA LEU A 34 -22.94 -16.54 34.76
C LEU A 34 -22.42 -15.92 36.08
N PRO A 35 -21.30 -15.17 36.13
CA PRO A 35 -20.74 -14.62 37.35
C PRO A 35 -21.74 -13.83 38.20
N PRO A 36 -22.56 -12.90 37.63
CA PRO A 36 -23.59 -12.23 38.45
C PRO A 36 -24.62 -13.18 39.06
N GLN A 37 -24.99 -14.27 38.36
CA GLN A 37 -25.93 -15.25 38.87
C GLN A 37 -25.33 -16.11 39.98
N ILE A 38 -24.06 -16.48 39.87
CA ILE A 38 -23.33 -17.25 40.87
C ILE A 38 -23.26 -16.45 42.18
N VAL A 39 -22.88 -15.17 42.10
CA VAL A 39 -22.81 -14.28 43.26
C VAL A 39 -24.22 -14.04 43.85
N ARG A 40 -25.22 -13.83 42.98
CA ARG A 40 -26.64 -13.76 43.40
C ARG A 40 -27.04 -14.96 44.23
N THR A 41 -26.74 -16.16 43.75
CA THR A 41 -27.06 -17.43 44.43
C THR A 41 -26.30 -17.54 45.75
N ALA A 42 -25.02 -17.18 45.76
CA ALA A 42 -24.22 -17.17 47.00
C ALA A 42 -24.83 -16.25 48.06
N ILE A 43 -25.25 -15.04 47.67
CA ILE A 43 -25.87 -14.10 48.61
C ILE A 43 -27.22 -14.63 49.11
N ASN A 44 -28.13 -14.96 48.18
CA ASN A 44 -29.52 -15.30 48.55
C ASN A 44 -29.66 -16.62 49.25
N GLN A 45 -28.89 -17.65 48.87
CA GLN A 45 -29.07 -19.01 49.45
C GLN A 45 -28.16 -19.29 50.64
N TYR A 46 -26.98 -18.67 50.71
CA TYR A 46 -25.99 -19.05 51.74
C TYR A 46 -25.62 -17.89 52.67
N ILE A 47 -25.45 -16.62 52.16
CA ILE A 47 -25.00 -15.51 53.01
C ILE A 47 -26.16 -14.97 53.86
N THR A 48 -27.32 -14.71 53.26
CA THR A 48 -28.46 -14.08 53.91
C THR A 48 -29.45 -15.07 54.51
N ASN A 49 -29.28 -16.38 54.30
CA ASN A 49 -30.17 -17.42 54.80
C ASN A 49 -29.76 -17.88 56.20
N GLU A 50 -30.37 -17.27 57.18
CA GLU A 50 -30.14 -17.60 58.62
C GLU A 50 -30.67 -18.97 59.06
N ASN A 51 -31.54 -19.60 58.27
CA ASN A 51 -32.13 -20.90 58.58
C ASN A 51 -31.17 -22.09 58.36
N LEU A 52 -30.02 -21.85 57.68
CA LEU A 52 -29.03 -22.88 57.40
C LEU A 52 -27.95 -22.93 58.51
N PRO A 53 -27.49 -24.15 58.92
CA PRO A 53 -26.34 -24.29 59.79
C PRO A 53 -25.08 -23.63 59.22
N LEU A 54 -24.25 -23.09 60.12
CA LEU A 54 -23.01 -22.37 59.71
C LEU A 54 -22.12 -23.20 58.77
N ASN A 55 -21.95 -24.49 59.04
CA ASN A 55 -21.15 -25.38 58.20
C ASN A 55 -21.71 -25.53 56.78
N GLU A 56 -23.02 -25.61 56.62
CA GLU A 56 -23.65 -25.68 55.29
C GLU A 56 -23.54 -24.35 54.54
N ARG A 57 -23.65 -23.24 55.25
CA ARG A 57 -23.43 -21.90 54.68
C ARG A 57 -22.01 -21.76 54.16
N PHE A 58 -20.98 -22.12 54.95
CA PHE A 58 -19.59 -22.06 54.52
C PHE A 58 -19.32 -22.99 53.33
N ASN A 59 -19.78 -24.22 53.36
CA ASN A 59 -19.65 -25.17 52.27
C ASN A 59 -20.34 -24.67 50.99
N GLY A 60 -21.50 -24.06 51.11
CA GLY A 60 -22.25 -23.49 50.01
C GLY A 60 -21.52 -22.29 49.39
N ILE A 61 -20.99 -21.36 50.20
CA ILE A 61 -20.19 -20.23 49.75
C ILE A 61 -18.90 -20.72 49.04
N PHE A 62 -18.21 -21.70 49.64
CA PHE A 62 -17.01 -22.30 49.03
C PHE A 62 -17.31 -22.92 47.67
N LYS A 63 -18.41 -23.64 47.54
CA LYS A 63 -18.89 -24.20 46.26
C LYS A 63 -19.17 -23.10 45.24
N MET A 64 -19.83 -22.01 45.63
CA MET A 64 -20.08 -20.87 44.73
C MET A 64 -18.80 -20.15 44.34
N ALA A 65 -17.82 -20.04 45.26
CA ALA A 65 -16.49 -19.49 44.93
C ALA A 65 -15.75 -20.32 43.87
N ILE A 66 -15.83 -21.67 43.97
CA ILE A 66 -15.27 -22.56 42.93
C ILE A 66 -15.99 -22.34 41.61
N TYR A 67 -17.33 -22.27 41.58
CA TYR A 67 -18.06 -22.00 40.32
C TYR A 67 -17.73 -20.64 39.74
N PHE A 68 -17.55 -19.62 40.57
CA PHE A 68 -17.11 -18.30 40.13
C PHE A 68 -15.71 -18.36 39.50
N LEU A 69 -14.76 -19.03 40.14
CA LEU A 69 -13.41 -19.22 39.64
C LEU A 69 -13.41 -20.02 38.33
N LEU A 70 -14.19 -21.08 38.23
CA LEU A 70 -14.34 -21.86 37.00
C LEU A 70 -14.95 -21.05 35.87
N SER A 71 -16.00 -20.25 36.16
CA SER A 71 -16.61 -19.38 35.12
C SER A 71 -15.65 -18.29 34.64
N THR A 72 -14.88 -17.68 35.55
CA THR A 72 -13.87 -16.66 35.19
C THR A 72 -12.71 -17.27 34.38
N SER A 73 -12.27 -18.48 34.78
CA SER A 73 -11.26 -19.21 33.99
C SER A 73 -11.76 -19.59 32.59
N ALA A 74 -13.03 -20.00 32.50
CA ALA A 74 -13.66 -20.32 31.22
C ALA A 74 -13.78 -19.06 30.33
N ILE A 75 -14.14 -17.88 30.89
CA ILE A 75 -14.13 -16.61 30.18
C ILE A 75 -12.74 -16.34 29.60
N PHE A 76 -11.69 -16.44 30.42
CA PHE A 76 -10.31 -16.22 29.95
C PHE A 76 -9.93 -17.12 28.78
N VAL A 77 -10.22 -18.42 28.87
CA VAL A 77 -9.90 -19.39 27.83
C VAL A 77 -10.68 -19.10 26.53
N LEU A 78 -11.99 -18.83 26.65
CA LEU A 78 -12.82 -18.52 25.49
C LEU A 78 -12.44 -17.20 24.83
N GLU A 79 -12.09 -16.18 25.62
CA GLU A 79 -11.63 -14.89 25.12
C GLU A 79 -10.30 -15.03 24.39
N TYR A 80 -9.35 -15.78 24.95
CA TYR A 80 -8.08 -16.10 24.30
C TYR A 80 -8.30 -16.75 22.91
N PHE A 81 -9.11 -17.81 22.85
CA PHE A 81 -9.39 -18.49 21.59
C PHE A 81 -10.18 -17.61 20.59
N SER A 82 -11.08 -16.78 21.10
CA SER A 82 -11.81 -15.81 20.27
C SER A 82 -10.87 -14.82 19.61
N ILE A 83 -9.98 -14.17 20.38
CA ILE A 83 -9.00 -13.21 19.86
C ILE A 83 -8.01 -13.90 18.90
N PHE A 84 -7.49 -15.07 19.29
CA PHE A 84 -6.56 -15.84 18.48
C PHE A 84 -7.17 -16.18 17.11
N LEU A 85 -8.36 -16.76 17.10
CA LEU A 85 -9.01 -17.23 15.88
C LEU A 85 -9.40 -16.08 14.95
N THR A 86 -9.95 -15.00 15.51
CA THR A 86 -10.34 -13.83 14.71
C THR A 86 -9.15 -13.11 14.12
N THR A 87 -8.05 -12.98 14.87
CA THR A 87 -6.80 -12.40 14.37
C THR A 87 -6.18 -13.28 13.28
N TYR A 88 -6.19 -14.59 13.45
CA TYR A 88 -5.72 -15.54 12.44
C TYR A 88 -6.53 -15.43 11.14
N ILE A 89 -7.86 -15.42 11.23
CA ILE A 89 -8.75 -15.28 10.05
C ILE A 89 -8.49 -13.94 9.34
N GLY A 90 -8.47 -12.84 10.11
CA GLY A 90 -8.21 -11.51 9.55
C GLY A 90 -6.84 -11.41 8.85
N GLY A 91 -5.81 -11.99 9.47
CA GLY A 91 -4.47 -12.08 8.89
C GLY A 91 -4.43 -12.85 7.56
N LYS A 92 -5.13 -13.99 7.49
CA LYS A 92 -5.25 -14.79 6.25
C LYS A 92 -5.98 -14.05 5.14
N ILE A 93 -7.10 -13.41 5.44
CA ILE A 93 -7.86 -12.61 4.47
C ILE A 93 -7.00 -11.48 3.90
N VAL A 94 -6.27 -10.79 4.76
CA VAL A 94 -5.40 -9.68 4.31
C VAL A 94 -4.21 -10.19 3.52
N TYR A 95 -3.65 -11.34 3.87
CA TYR A 95 -2.62 -11.99 3.08
C TYR A 95 -3.11 -12.26 1.64
N ASP A 96 -4.31 -12.81 1.48
CA ASP A 96 -4.89 -13.11 0.17
C ASP A 96 -5.14 -11.82 -0.63
N ILE A 97 -5.74 -10.79 0.01
CA ILE A 97 -5.99 -9.49 -0.63
C ILE A 97 -4.67 -8.84 -1.10
N ARG A 98 -3.62 -8.85 -0.24
CA ARG A 98 -2.31 -8.29 -0.60
C ARG A 98 -1.67 -9.01 -1.78
N ASN A 99 -1.75 -10.33 -1.77
CA ASN A 99 -1.17 -11.16 -2.82
C ASN A 99 -1.87 -10.92 -4.16
N ASP A 100 -3.21 -10.90 -4.16
CA ASP A 100 -4.00 -10.62 -5.37
C ASP A 100 -3.76 -9.18 -5.87
N LEU A 101 -3.75 -8.20 -4.95
CA LEU A 101 -3.49 -6.81 -5.29
C LEU A 101 -2.09 -6.62 -5.87
N PHE A 102 -1.07 -7.25 -5.28
CA PHE A 102 0.30 -7.15 -5.78
C PHE A 102 0.45 -7.83 -7.14
N LYS A 103 -0.12 -9.01 -7.33
CA LYS A 103 -0.14 -9.69 -8.63
C LYS A 103 -0.81 -8.84 -9.71
N HIS A 104 -1.92 -8.20 -9.37
CA HIS A 104 -2.62 -7.30 -10.29
C HIS A 104 -1.78 -6.07 -10.64
N VAL A 105 -1.14 -5.42 -9.64
CA VAL A 105 -0.26 -4.27 -9.86
C VAL A 105 0.89 -4.60 -10.81
N LEU A 106 1.47 -5.80 -10.72
CA LEU A 106 2.53 -6.24 -11.63
C LEU A 106 2.09 -6.38 -13.10
N ARG A 107 0.78 -6.45 -13.35
CA ARG A 107 0.19 -6.58 -14.69
C ARG A 107 -0.40 -5.28 -15.25
N LEU A 108 -0.31 -4.19 -14.49
CA LEU A 108 -0.82 -2.90 -14.94
C LEU A 108 0.08 -2.28 -16.01
N PRO A 109 -0.49 -1.55 -16.99
CA PRO A 109 0.28 -0.89 -18.04
C PRO A 109 1.12 0.26 -17.48
N MET A 110 2.22 0.59 -18.17
CA MET A 110 3.12 1.68 -17.75
C MET A 110 2.42 3.02 -17.62
N SER A 111 1.41 3.28 -18.45
CA SER A 111 0.57 4.50 -18.40
C SER A 111 -0.18 4.68 -17.06
N PHE A 112 -0.38 3.61 -16.30
CA PHE A 112 -0.92 3.68 -14.95
C PHE A 112 0.12 4.24 -13.96
N PHE A 113 1.38 3.77 -14.06
CA PHE A 113 2.47 4.20 -13.18
C PHE A 113 2.88 5.66 -13.42
N ASP A 114 2.71 6.17 -14.62
CA ASP A 114 2.93 7.60 -14.93
C ASP A 114 1.97 8.52 -14.17
N LYS A 115 0.74 8.07 -13.97
CA LYS A 115 -0.33 8.84 -13.31
C LYS A 115 -0.35 8.67 -11.80
N HIS A 116 0.22 7.57 -11.29
CA HIS A 116 0.12 7.19 -9.88
C HIS A 116 1.51 7.03 -9.25
N PRO A 117 1.90 7.92 -8.31
CA PRO A 117 3.18 7.79 -7.61
C PRO A 117 3.30 6.46 -6.86
N SER A 118 4.48 5.84 -6.91
CA SER A 118 4.76 4.54 -6.26
C SER A 118 4.40 4.52 -4.76
N GLY A 119 4.60 5.63 -4.04
CA GLY A 119 4.22 5.77 -2.64
C GLY A 119 2.71 5.63 -2.40
N GLN A 120 1.87 6.07 -3.34
CA GLN A 120 0.41 5.89 -3.25
C GLN A 120 0.03 4.42 -3.39
N ILE A 121 0.64 3.70 -4.32
CA ILE A 121 0.42 2.26 -4.54
C ILE A 121 0.88 1.47 -3.31
N THR A 122 2.07 1.78 -2.79
CA THR A 122 2.60 1.17 -1.56
C THR A 122 1.64 1.36 -0.38
N THR A 123 1.10 2.58 -0.20
CA THR A 123 0.13 2.87 0.87
C THR A 123 -1.14 2.03 0.72
N ARG A 124 -1.64 1.82 -0.51
CA ARG A 124 -2.81 0.96 -0.76
C ARG A 124 -2.53 -0.50 -0.39
N ILE A 125 -1.35 -1.03 -0.74
CA ILE A 125 -0.98 -2.42 -0.45
C ILE A 125 -0.69 -2.63 1.03
N ALA A 126 -0.03 -1.70 1.70
CA ALA A 126 0.39 -1.85 3.10
C ALA A 126 -0.68 -1.37 4.09
N ASN A 127 -1.09 -0.10 4.01
CA ASN A 127 -1.91 0.53 5.04
C ASN A 127 -3.41 0.33 4.82
N ASP A 128 -3.91 0.46 3.58
CA ASP A 128 -5.34 0.29 3.32
C ASP A 128 -5.79 -1.15 3.57
N THR A 129 -4.93 -2.16 3.30
CA THR A 129 -5.21 -3.55 3.66
C THR A 129 -5.19 -3.79 5.17
N GLN A 130 -4.40 -3.03 5.93
CA GLN A 130 -4.40 -3.10 7.40
C GLN A 130 -5.72 -2.63 7.99
N ASN A 131 -6.33 -1.56 7.45
CA ASN A 131 -7.67 -1.12 7.87
C ASN A 131 -8.74 -2.20 7.59
N VAL A 132 -8.56 -2.98 6.52
CA VAL A 132 -9.43 -4.14 6.24
C VAL A 132 -9.22 -5.25 7.27
N MET A 133 -7.99 -5.48 7.74
CA MET A 133 -7.71 -6.43 8.82
C MET A 133 -8.47 -6.06 10.09
N GLU A 134 -8.43 -4.79 10.52
CA GLU A 134 -9.12 -4.31 11.71
C GLU A 134 -10.63 -4.56 11.64
N PHE A 135 -11.23 -4.45 10.47
CA PHE A 135 -12.64 -4.76 10.29
C PHE A 135 -12.97 -6.23 10.57
N PHE A 136 -12.18 -7.16 10.05
CA PHE A 136 -12.40 -8.58 10.26
C PHE A 136 -12.07 -9.02 11.68
N THR A 137 -11.06 -8.44 12.30
CA THR A 137 -10.60 -8.84 13.65
C THR A 137 -11.44 -8.20 14.76
N SER A 138 -11.77 -6.92 14.63
CA SER A 138 -12.35 -6.14 15.73
C SER A 138 -13.84 -5.85 15.56
N VAL A 139 -14.34 -5.68 14.31
CA VAL A 139 -15.71 -5.22 14.11
C VAL A 139 -16.70 -6.37 14.01
N ILE A 140 -16.46 -7.36 13.13
CA ILE A 140 -17.46 -8.41 12.87
C ILE A 140 -17.76 -9.21 14.14
N THR A 141 -16.73 -9.67 14.81
CA THR A 141 -16.88 -10.51 16.02
C THR A 141 -17.41 -9.73 17.20
N SER A 142 -16.96 -8.47 17.38
CA SER A 142 -17.45 -7.68 18.50
C SER A 142 -18.90 -7.23 18.32
N ILE A 143 -19.35 -6.87 17.11
CA ILE A 143 -20.77 -6.54 16.87
C ILE A 143 -21.66 -7.76 17.22
N ILE A 144 -21.26 -8.96 16.81
CA ILE A 144 -21.98 -10.18 17.15
C ILE A 144 -22.02 -10.35 18.67
N ASN A 145 -20.87 -10.29 19.34
CA ASN A 145 -20.78 -10.38 20.80
C ASN A 145 -21.68 -9.36 21.49
N ASP A 146 -21.62 -8.08 21.06
CA ASP A 146 -22.36 -7.00 21.71
C ASP A 146 -23.88 -7.16 21.58
N VAL A 147 -24.35 -7.55 20.39
CA VAL A 147 -25.79 -7.80 20.17
C VAL A 147 -26.28 -8.94 21.07
N PHE A 148 -25.55 -10.05 21.11
CA PHE A 148 -25.92 -11.18 21.96
C PHE A 148 -25.74 -10.89 23.44
N LEU A 149 -24.72 -10.13 23.85
CA LEU A 149 -24.51 -9.71 25.23
C LEU A 149 -25.63 -8.79 25.70
N LEU A 150 -25.98 -7.76 24.92
CA LEU A 150 -27.08 -6.86 25.24
C LEU A 150 -28.41 -7.61 25.35
N ALA A 151 -28.71 -8.49 24.41
CA ALA A 151 -29.91 -9.34 24.48
C ALA A 151 -29.91 -10.27 25.72
N GLY A 152 -28.78 -10.91 26.01
CA GLY A 152 -28.59 -11.77 27.16
C GLY A 152 -28.72 -11.01 28.48
N VAL A 153 -28.13 -9.82 28.59
CA VAL A 153 -28.22 -8.97 29.79
C VAL A 153 -29.67 -8.54 30.01
N ILE A 154 -30.38 -8.06 28.98
CA ILE A 154 -31.79 -7.68 29.08
C ILE A 154 -32.63 -8.88 29.52
N PHE A 155 -32.43 -10.05 28.92
CA PHE A 155 -33.13 -11.28 29.31
C PHE A 155 -32.88 -11.64 30.78
N MET A 156 -31.62 -11.57 31.25
CA MET A 156 -31.27 -11.87 32.63
C MET A 156 -31.83 -10.84 33.62
N MET A 157 -31.84 -9.55 33.29
CA MET A 157 -32.45 -8.52 34.12
C MET A 157 -33.96 -8.74 34.26
N LEU A 158 -34.66 -9.06 33.15
CA LEU A 158 -36.09 -9.44 33.20
C LEU A 158 -36.36 -10.66 34.06
N LYS A 159 -35.50 -11.68 34.00
CA LYS A 159 -35.60 -12.90 34.81
C LYS A 159 -35.35 -12.65 36.29
N VAL A 160 -34.48 -11.70 36.64
CA VAL A 160 -34.23 -11.33 38.04
C VAL A 160 -35.41 -10.58 38.63
N SER A 161 -35.88 -9.51 37.96
CA SER A 161 -37.06 -8.76 38.39
C SER A 161 -37.63 -7.90 37.24
N THR A 162 -38.76 -8.33 36.67
CA THR A 162 -39.45 -7.59 35.62
C THR A 162 -39.91 -6.20 36.09
N SER A 163 -40.41 -6.11 37.33
CA SER A 163 -40.85 -4.84 37.90
C SER A 163 -39.73 -3.83 38.08
N LEU A 164 -38.57 -4.28 38.55
CA LEU A 164 -37.41 -3.41 38.70
C LEU A 164 -36.87 -2.97 37.30
N PHE A 165 -36.83 -3.91 36.34
CA PHE A 165 -36.39 -3.62 34.98
C PHE A 165 -37.27 -2.54 34.31
N VAL A 166 -38.60 -2.69 34.36
CA VAL A 166 -39.55 -1.71 33.75
C VAL A 166 -39.37 -0.34 34.39
N ASN A 167 -39.23 -0.27 35.71
CA ASN A 167 -39.04 1.00 36.41
C ASN A 167 -37.73 1.72 36.12
N ILE A 168 -36.71 0.99 35.68
CA ILE A 168 -35.37 1.54 35.36
C ILE A 168 -35.18 1.69 33.87
N SER A 169 -36.02 1.08 33.04
CA SER A 169 -35.88 1.09 31.57
C SER A 169 -35.77 2.47 30.95
N PHE A 170 -36.31 3.52 31.60
CA PHE A 170 -36.19 4.92 31.14
C PHE A 170 -34.72 5.45 31.14
N VAL A 171 -33.82 4.81 31.90
CA VAL A 171 -32.39 5.18 31.97
C VAL A 171 -31.68 4.84 30.67
N PHE A 172 -32.03 3.74 30.00
CA PHE A 172 -31.38 3.29 28.78
C PHE A 172 -31.51 4.29 27.62
N PRO A 173 -32.70 4.84 27.29
CA PRO A 173 -32.83 5.90 26.30
C PRO A 173 -32.00 7.15 26.62
N ILE A 174 -31.91 7.53 27.90
CA ILE A 174 -31.11 8.69 28.32
C ILE A 174 -29.63 8.45 28.07
N LEU A 175 -29.11 7.26 28.42
CA LEU A 175 -27.72 6.87 28.15
C LEU A 175 -27.42 6.84 26.65
N ILE A 176 -28.31 6.24 25.86
CA ILE A 176 -28.17 6.20 24.40
C ILE A 176 -28.18 7.61 23.81
N ALA A 177 -29.10 8.47 24.25
CA ALA A 177 -29.16 9.86 23.80
C ALA A 177 -27.88 10.63 24.15
N ALA A 178 -27.34 10.46 25.36
CA ALA A 178 -26.08 11.08 25.76
C ALA A 178 -24.91 10.64 24.86
N ILE A 179 -24.82 9.34 24.52
CA ILE A 179 -23.80 8.80 23.62
C ILE A 179 -23.96 9.36 22.20
N LEU A 180 -25.18 9.45 21.67
CA LEU A 180 -25.45 9.99 20.33
C LEU A 180 -25.10 11.49 20.23
N ILE A 181 -25.43 12.27 21.27
CA ILE A 181 -25.07 13.68 21.37
C ILE A 181 -23.55 13.85 21.39
N PHE A 182 -22.86 13.09 22.23
CA PHE A 182 -21.38 13.08 22.27
C PHE A 182 -20.79 12.81 20.89
N ARG A 183 -21.24 11.74 20.24
CA ARG A 183 -20.77 11.34 18.94
C ARG A 183 -20.87 12.46 17.90
N TYR A 184 -21.94 13.22 17.92
CA TYR A 184 -22.10 14.37 17.02
C TYR A 184 -20.99 15.41 17.21
N PHE A 185 -20.68 15.75 18.47
CA PHE A 185 -19.64 16.74 18.79
C PHE A 185 -18.22 16.17 18.58
N ASP A 186 -18.00 14.93 18.95
CA ASP A 186 -16.69 14.26 18.78
C ASP A 186 -16.32 14.15 17.31
N LEU A 187 -17.23 13.74 16.45
CA LEU A 187 -16.98 13.61 15.01
C LEU A 187 -16.55 14.93 14.37
N LYS A 188 -17.15 16.04 14.82
CA LYS A 188 -16.79 17.39 14.36
C LYS A 188 -15.39 17.79 14.84
N ALA A 189 -15.10 17.56 16.11
CA ALA A 189 -13.81 17.87 16.71
C ALA A 189 -12.68 16.98 16.11
N TYR A 190 -12.93 15.69 15.95
CA TYR A 190 -12.01 14.73 15.34
C TYR A 190 -11.63 15.12 13.91
N ARG A 191 -12.62 15.48 13.08
CA ARG A 191 -12.37 15.97 11.70
C ARG A 191 -11.49 17.22 11.69
N ALA A 192 -11.73 18.17 12.58
CA ALA A 192 -10.93 19.39 12.69
C ALA A 192 -9.48 19.07 13.07
N VAL A 193 -9.26 18.17 14.02
CA VAL A 193 -7.92 17.69 14.41
C VAL A 193 -7.22 17.02 13.24
N ARG A 194 -7.90 16.09 12.53
CA ARG A 194 -7.33 15.36 11.40
C ARG A 194 -6.92 16.29 10.25
N THR A 195 -7.72 17.29 9.95
CA THR A 195 -7.38 18.32 8.94
C THR A 195 -6.14 19.11 9.34
N ASN A 196 -6.03 19.50 10.61
CA ASN A 196 -4.87 20.26 11.07
C ASN A 196 -3.61 19.41 11.23
N ILE A 197 -3.69 18.11 11.55
CA ILE A 197 -2.56 17.17 11.49
C ILE A 197 -2.06 17.05 10.04
N SER A 198 -2.96 16.91 9.07
CA SER A 198 -2.59 16.84 7.65
C SER A 198 -1.85 18.11 7.20
N ARG A 199 -2.28 19.30 7.66
CA ARG A 199 -1.60 20.56 7.37
C ARG A 199 -0.20 20.65 8.00
N VAL A 200 -0.04 20.16 9.23
CA VAL A 200 1.27 20.09 9.90
C VAL A 200 2.19 19.15 9.13
N ASN A 201 1.71 17.97 8.75
CA ASN A 201 2.51 17.00 8.01
C ASN A 201 2.92 17.53 6.62
N ALA A 202 2.00 18.18 5.90
CA ALA A 202 2.31 18.81 4.63
C ALA A 202 3.38 19.91 4.78
N TYR A 203 3.22 20.78 5.79
CA TYR A 203 4.20 21.82 6.09
C TYR A 203 5.59 21.23 6.37
N LEU A 204 5.66 20.21 7.23
CA LEU A 204 6.92 19.54 7.57
C LEU A 204 7.55 18.87 6.34
N ALA A 205 6.76 18.15 5.55
CA ALA A 205 7.28 17.47 4.36
C ALA A 205 7.88 18.46 3.34
N GLU A 206 7.20 19.58 3.09
CA GLU A 206 7.64 20.63 2.16
C GLU A 206 8.93 21.29 2.65
N HIS A 207 8.95 21.74 3.91
CA HIS A 207 10.05 22.56 4.43
C HIS A 207 11.27 21.73 4.84
N ILE A 208 11.11 20.46 5.24
CA ILE A 208 12.24 19.55 5.45
C ILE A 208 12.89 19.19 4.11
N ALA A 209 12.10 18.94 3.05
CA ALA A 209 12.65 18.75 1.71
C ALA A 209 13.36 20.01 1.20
N GLY A 210 12.83 21.21 1.51
CA GLY A 210 13.41 22.50 1.19
C GLY A 210 14.51 22.98 2.14
N MET A 211 14.96 22.17 3.12
CA MET A 211 15.93 22.59 4.15
C MET A 211 17.24 23.21 3.58
N PRO A 212 17.81 22.71 2.47
CA PRO A 212 18.97 23.37 1.87
C PRO A 212 18.72 24.84 1.50
N ILE A 213 17.52 25.16 1.00
CA ILE A 213 17.13 26.53 0.65
C ILE A 213 16.99 27.37 1.91
N VAL A 214 16.31 26.83 2.93
CA VAL A 214 16.15 27.51 4.22
C VAL A 214 17.53 27.90 4.81
N LYS A 215 18.49 26.99 4.75
CA LYS A 215 19.86 27.19 5.23
C LYS A 215 20.63 28.22 4.40
N LEU A 216 20.54 28.11 3.06
CA LEU A 216 21.24 29.05 2.18
C LEU A 216 20.79 30.50 2.34
N PHE A 217 19.53 30.72 2.67
CA PHE A 217 18.96 32.07 2.83
C PHE A 217 18.79 32.51 4.28
N ASN A 218 19.28 31.73 5.28
CA ASN A 218 19.12 31.98 6.71
C ASN A 218 17.67 32.29 7.11
N ALA A 219 16.73 31.51 6.56
CA ALA A 219 15.29 31.72 6.69
C ALA A 219 14.65 30.96 7.88
N GLU A 220 15.46 30.47 8.85
CA GLU A 220 15.00 29.65 9.98
C GLU A 220 13.95 30.35 10.84
N ASP A 221 14.11 31.67 11.10
CA ASP A 221 13.15 32.42 11.91
C ASP A 221 11.80 32.62 11.18
N PHE A 222 11.82 32.77 9.86
CA PHE A 222 10.61 32.82 9.05
C PHE A 222 9.87 31.47 9.10
N GLU A 223 10.60 30.38 8.90
CA GLU A 223 10.07 29.02 8.95
C GLU A 223 9.50 28.68 10.34
N ARG A 224 10.21 29.07 11.41
CA ARG A 224 9.74 28.87 12.78
C ARG A 224 8.39 29.58 13.04
N LYS A 225 8.21 30.80 12.53
CA LYS A 225 6.94 31.54 12.67
C LYS A 225 5.81 30.89 11.84
N GLY A 226 6.13 30.41 10.64
CA GLY A 226 5.20 29.68 9.79
C GLY A 226 4.71 28.39 10.46
N PHE A 227 5.63 27.58 10.96
CA PHE A 227 5.32 26.36 11.70
C PHE A 227 4.49 26.61 12.97
N ASP A 228 4.86 27.64 13.75
CA ASP A 228 4.13 28.00 14.97
C ASP A 228 2.64 28.31 14.67
N LYS A 229 2.36 28.99 13.57
CA LYS A 229 0.97 29.26 13.14
C LYS A 229 0.17 27.99 12.84
N VAL A 230 0.77 27.05 12.12
CA VAL A 230 0.12 25.76 11.75
C VAL A 230 -0.05 24.90 13.01
N ASN A 231 0.98 24.85 13.87
CA ASN A 231 0.96 24.09 15.11
C ASN A 231 -0.05 24.66 16.14
N LYS A 232 -0.19 25.97 16.23
CA LYS A 232 -1.23 26.62 17.05
C LYS A 232 -2.65 26.24 16.61
N ASN A 233 -2.89 26.09 15.32
CA ASN A 233 -4.19 25.66 14.82
C ASN A 233 -4.48 24.19 15.21
N LEU A 234 -3.49 23.33 15.13
CA LEU A 234 -3.58 21.94 15.62
C LEU A 234 -3.84 21.93 17.14
N TYR A 235 -3.08 22.71 17.91
CA TYR A 235 -3.28 22.83 19.36
C TYR A 235 -4.72 23.25 19.70
N LYS A 236 -5.26 24.30 19.05
CA LYS A 236 -6.63 24.74 19.27
C LYS A 236 -7.66 23.63 18.99
N SER A 237 -7.47 22.88 17.90
CA SER A 237 -8.35 21.74 17.56
C SER A 237 -8.27 20.63 18.61
N ARG A 238 -7.06 20.34 19.12
CA ARG A 238 -6.85 19.35 20.19
C ARG A 238 -7.52 19.78 21.49
N ILE A 239 -7.41 21.06 21.86
CA ILE A 239 -8.10 21.60 23.04
C ILE A 239 -9.62 21.50 22.88
N GLN A 240 -10.17 21.81 21.71
CA GLN A 240 -11.62 21.64 21.44
C GLN A 240 -12.04 20.19 21.59
N GLN A 241 -11.27 19.24 21.05
CA GLN A 241 -11.52 17.82 21.22
C GLN A 241 -11.44 17.40 22.69
N MET A 242 -10.43 17.88 23.40
CA MET A 242 -10.26 17.63 24.84
C MET A 242 -11.51 18.10 25.65
N TYR A 243 -12.07 19.28 25.36
CA TYR A 243 -13.28 19.74 26.03
C TYR A 243 -14.48 18.83 25.78
N VAL A 244 -14.64 18.30 24.56
CA VAL A 244 -15.69 17.34 24.25
C VAL A 244 -15.56 16.09 25.13
N PHE A 245 -14.35 15.51 25.25
CA PHE A 245 -14.10 14.36 26.11
C PHE A 245 -14.20 14.67 27.60
N ALA A 246 -13.70 15.84 28.02
CA ALA A 246 -13.73 16.27 29.42
C ALA A 246 -15.16 16.48 29.95
N ILE A 247 -16.10 16.82 29.10
CA ILE A 247 -17.53 16.93 29.46
C ILE A 247 -18.20 15.56 29.38
N PHE A 248 -17.97 14.81 28.31
CA PHE A 248 -18.70 13.57 28.05
C PHE A 248 -18.38 12.45 29.05
N ARG A 249 -17.10 12.13 29.27
CA ARG A 249 -16.73 11.02 30.18
C ARG A 249 -17.32 11.17 31.59
N PRO A 250 -17.18 12.33 32.25
CA PRO A 250 -17.84 12.54 33.55
C PRO A 250 -19.36 12.47 33.47
N THR A 251 -19.96 13.00 32.38
CA THR A 251 -21.42 12.98 32.21
C THR A 251 -21.96 11.55 32.16
N VAL A 252 -21.38 10.68 31.31
CA VAL A 252 -21.78 9.28 31.22
C VAL A 252 -21.53 8.54 32.52
N SER A 253 -20.37 8.74 33.14
CA SER A 253 -20.05 8.15 34.46
C SER A 253 -21.02 8.61 35.56
N THR A 254 -21.44 9.87 35.54
CA THR A 254 -22.42 10.39 36.49
C THR A 254 -23.82 9.81 36.22
N LEU A 255 -24.26 9.75 34.97
CA LEU A 255 -25.52 9.09 34.60
C LEU A 255 -25.55 7.62 35.01
N TYR A 256 -24.45 6.89 34.80
CA TYR A 256 -24.30 5.51 35.25
C TYR A 256 -24.41 5.39 36.79
N ARG A 257 -23.72 6.24 37.55
CA ARG A 257 -23.82 6.28 39.02
C ARG A 257 -25.22 6.64 39.50
N LEU A 258 -25.89 7.58 38.85
CA LEU A 258 -27.29 7.92 39.11
C LEU A 258 -28.22 6.73 38.84
N ALA A 259 -27.96 5.97 37.78
CA ALA A 259 -28.69 4.75 37.48
C ALA A 259 -28.51 3.70 38.60
N ILE A 260 -27.28 3.50 39.08
CA ILE A 260 -27.02 2.62 40.24
C ILE A 260 -27.77 3.13 41.49
N ALA A 261 -27.71 4.43 41.77
CA ALA A 261 -28.42 4.99 42.92
C ALA A 261 -29.93 4.77 42.83
N ALA A 262 -30.52 4.93 41.64
CA ALA A 262 -31.93 4.65 41.38
C ALA A 262 -32.27 3.16 41.58
N ILE A 263 -31.41 2.26 41.06
CA ILE A 263 -31.54 0.80 41.27
C ILE A 263 -31.52 0.46 42.74
N VAL A 264 -30.55 0.99 43.50
CA VAL A 264 -30.43 0.73 44.93
C VAL A 264 -31.63 1.27 45.70
N TRP A 265 -32.07 2.51 45.39
CA TRP A 265 -33.23 3.12 46.05
C TRP A 265 -34.53 2.36 45.80
N MET A 266 -34.80 2.01 44.52
CA MET A 266 -35.98 1.21 44.18
C MET A 266 -35.89 -0.21 44.69
N GLY A 267 -34.70 -0.83 44.53
CA GLY A 267 -34.43 -2.18 45.03
C GLY A 267 -34.63 -2.31 46.54
N ALA A 268 -34.21 -1.28 47.30
CA ALA A 268 -34.45 -1.26 48.76
C ALA A 268 -35.94 -1.31 49.10
N LYS A 269 -36.81 -0.59 48.35
CA LYS A 269 -38.27 -0.69 48.53
C LYS A 269 -38.82 -2.10 48.27
N TYR A 270 -38.33 -2.73 47.19
CA TYR A 270 -38.72 -4.10 46.84
C TYR A 270 -38.18 -5.14 47.84
N ILE A 271 -37.00 -4.92 48.43
CA ILE A 271 -36.46 -5.76 49.53
C ILE A 271 -37.30 -5.60 50.80
N ALA A 272 -37.65 -4.36 51.16
CA ALA A 272 -38.49 -4.09 52.32
C ALA A 272 -39.88 -4.74 52.20
N SER A 273 -40.45 -4.80 50.96
CA SER A 273 -41.69 -5.53 50.68
C SER A 273 -41.53 -7.05 50.51
N LYS A 274 -40.35 -7.60 50.74
CA LYS A 274 -39.98 -9.02 50.55
C LYS A 274 -40.21 -9.57 49.14
N SER A 275 -40.28 -8.69 48.14
CA SER A 275 -40.46 -9.06 46.73
C SER A 275 -39.14 -9.22 45.99
N LEU A 276 -38.02 -8.80 46.59
CA LEU A 276 -36.66 -8.91 46.06
C LEU A 276 -35.68 -9.28 47.16
N ASN A 277 -34.62 -10.04 46.83
CA ASN A 277 -33.53 -10.36 47.74
C ASN A 277 -32.30 -9.50 47.51
N PHE A 278 -31.36 -9.44 48.45
CA PHE A 278 -30.12 -8.68 48.33
C PHE A 278 -29.25 -9.13 47.14
N GLY A 279 -29.17 -10.43 46.86
CA GLY A 279 -28.44 -10.97 45.73
C GLY A 279 -29.07 -10.59 44.39
N ASP A 280 -30.40 -10.40 44.34
CA ASP A 280 -31.11 -9.94 43.15
C ASP A 280 -30.70 -8.50 42.80
N LEU A 281 -30.60 -7.63 43.82
CA LEU A 281 -30.14 -6.27 43.68
C LEU A 281 -28.68 -6.19 43.15
N TYR A 282 -27.80 -7.02 43.75
CA TYR A 282 -26.41 -7.15 43.29
C TYR A 282 -26.35 -7.56 41.82
N ALA A 283 -27.08 -8.63 41.45
CA ALA A 283 -27.07 -9.13 40.08
C ALA A 283 -27.55 -8.06 39.08
N PHE A 284 -28.54 -7.27 39.49
CA PHE A 284 -29.08 -6.20 38.66
C PHE A 284 -28.05 -5.08 38.38
N VAL A 285 -27.29 -4.68 39.41
CA VAL A 285 -26.19 -3.71 39.27
C VAL A 285 -25.07 -4.29 38.39
N ALA A 286 -24.71 -5.56 38.59
CA ALA A 286 -23.68 -6.21 37.78
C ALA A 286 -24.08 -6.38 36.30
N TYR A 287 -25.37 -6.63 36.02
CA TYR A 287 -25.89 -6.64 34.65
C TYR A 287 -25.94 -5.25 34.02
N LEU A 288 -26.21 -4.19 34.80
CA LEU A 288 -26.11 -2.82 34.29
C LEU A 288 -24.66 -2.49 33.85
N ASP A 289 -23.65 -2.96 34.60
CA ASP A 289 -22.24 -2.78 34.23
C ASP A 289 -21.91 -3.50 32.91
N LEU A 290 -22.37 -4.74 32.76
CA LEU A 290 -22.21 -5.48 31.49
C LEU A 290 -22.94 -4.83 30.31
N PHE A 291 -24.05 -4.12 30.53
CA PHE A 291 -24.78 -3.40 29.54
C PHE A 291 -24.02 -2.17 29.02
N MET A 292 -23.24 -1.52 29.89
CA MET A 292 -22.52 -0.28 29.52
C MET A 292 -21.35 -0.52 28.55
N ARG A 293 -20.65 -1.65 28.66
CA ARG A 293 -19.44 -1.95 27.88
C ARG A 293 -19.68 -1.85 26.36
N PRO A 294 -20.66 -2.53 25.74
CA PRO A 294 -20.90 -2.41 24.30
C PRO A 294 -21.23 -0.99 23.84
N LEU A 295 -21.88 -0.18 24.72
CA LEU A 295 -22.25 1.19 24.38
C LEU A 295 -21.04 2.12 24.29
N GLU A 296 -20.03 1.93 25.13
CA GLU A 296 -18.79 2.71 25.10
C GLU A 296 -17.98 2.45 23.83
N ASP A 297 -17.96 1.23 23.33
CA ASP A 297 -17.15 0.80 22.18
C ASP A 297 -17.79 1.13 20.82
N LEU A 298 -19.07 1.52 20.79
CA LEU A 298 -19.86 1.69 19.56
C LEU A 298 -19.26 2.75 18.61
N SER A 299 -18.68 3.82 19.17
CA SER A 299 -18.08 4.91 18.40
C SER A 299 -16.84 4.46 17.64
N GLU A 300 -15.96 3.70 18.28
CA GLU A 300 -14.72 3.18 17.68
C GLU A 300 -15.02 2.22 16.54
N LYS A 301 -15.99 1.32 16.72
CA LYS A 301 -16.41 0.36 15.68
C LYS A 301 -16.93 1.05 14.43
N TYR A 302 -17.68 2.14 14.59
CA TYR A 302 -18.15 2.90 13.46
C TYR A 302 -17.03 3.57 12.68
N ASP A 303 -16.04 4.13 13.36
CA ASP A 303 -14.87 4.73 12.72
C ASP A 303 -14.05 3.68 11.94
N ILE A 304 -13.89 2.48 12.50
CA ILE A 304 -13.25 1.35 11.79
C ILE A 304 -14.04 1.00 10.53
N ILE A 305 -15.39 0.91 10.59
CA ILE A 305 -16.23 0.63 9.42
C ILE A 305 -16.06 1.71 8.34
N GLN A 306 -16.04 2.99 8.71
CA GLN A 306 -15.83 4.09 7.76
C GLN A 306 -14.44 4.03 7.12
N ASN A 307 -13.39 3.87 7.92
CA ASN A 307 -12.02 3.77 7.43
C ASN A 307 -11.86 2.55 6.50
N THR A 308 -12.41 1.41 6.89
CA THR A 308 -12.39 0.20 6.06
C THR A 308 -13.13 0.39 4.75
N THR A 309 -14.29 1.07 4.78
CA THR A 309 -15.07 1.33 3.55
C THR A 309 -14.27 2.20 2.57
N ALA A 310 -13.61 3.25 3.07
CA ALA A 310 -12.76 4.12 2.25
C ALA A 310 -11.52 3.38 1.73
N SER A 311 -10.89 2.54 2.55
CA SER A 311 -9.74 1.71 2.14
C SER A 311 -10.13 0.63 1.13
N ALA A 312 -11.28 -0.01 1.32
CA ALA A 312 -11.83 -0.98 0.38
C ALA A 312 -12.13 -0.36 -0.99
N GLU A 313 -12.66 0.87 -1.02
CA GLU A 313 -12.87 1.61 -2.27
C GLU A 313 -11.57 1.81 -3.03
N LYS A 314 -10.50 2.26 -2.36
CA LYS A 314 -9.20 2.46 -2.99
C LYS A 314 -8.57 1.15 -3.48
N ILE A 315 -8.68 0.06 -2.69
CA ILE A 315 -8.17 -1.26 -3.04
C ILE A 315 -8.90 -1.78 -4.27
N PHE A 316 -10.23 -1.76 -4.28
CA PHE A 316 -11.00 -2.30 -5.39
C PHE A 316 -10.97 -1.42 -6.64
N THR A 317 -10.86 -0.10 -6.50
CA THR A 317 -10.58 0.78 -7.64
C THR A 317 -9.27 0.40 -8.32
N LEU A 318 -8.22 0.10 -7.52
CA LEU A 318 -6.95 -0.36 -8.07
C LEU A 318 -7.07 -1.75 -8.71
N MET A 319 -7.82 -2.68 -8.12
CA MET A 319 -8.07 -4.02 -8.68
C MET A 319 -8.97 -4.01 -9.92
N ASP A 320 -9.76 -2.95 -10.12
CA ASP A 320 -10.65 -2.80 -11.27
C ASP A 320 -9.98 -2.07 -12.46
N GLU A 321 -8.74 -1.57 -12.29
CA GLU A 321 -7.94 -1.05 -13.39
C GLU A 321 -7.66 -2.15 -14.42
N SER A 322 -7.65 -1.80 -15.70
CA SER A 322 -7.39 -2.76 -16.77
C SER A 322 -5.93 -3.22 -16.77
N GLU A 323 -5.72 -4.53 -16.80
CA GLU A 323 -4.39 -5.12 -16.98
C GLU A 323 -3.83 -4.75 -18.36
N GLU A 324 -2.52 -4.87 -18.53
CA GLU A 324 -1.86 -4.65 -19.80
C GLU A 324 -2.31 -5.72 -20.82
N HIS A 325 -3.01 -5.29 -21.85
CA HIS A 325 -3.46 -6.14 -22.97
C HIS A 325 -2.76 -5.73 -24.27
N TYR A 326 -1.43 -5.61 -24.22
CA TYR A 326 -0.64 -5.28 -25.41
C TYR A 326 0.03 -6.55 -25.93
N GLY A 327 -0.12 -6.79 -27.24
CA GLY A 327 0.32 -8.02 -27.88
C GLY A 327 -0.71 -9.17 -27.81
N ASP A 328 -0.39 -10.25 -28.49
CA ASP A 328 -1.17 -11.48 -28.52
C ASP A 328 -0.47 -12.54 -27.65
N GLU A 329 -1.16 -13.09 -26.64
CA GLU A 329 -0.59 -14.16 -25.80
C GLU A 329 -0.18 -15.41 -26.59
N LYS A 330 -0.82 -15.65 -27.75
CA LYS A 330 -0.53 -16.76 -28.69
C LYS A 330 0.28 -16.29 -29.90
N GLY A 331 0.75 -15.04 -29.87
CA GLY A 331 1.47 -14.43 -30.98
C GLY A 331 2.88 -14.98 -31.16
N GLU A 332 3.59 -14.42 -32.15
CA GLU A 332 4.98 -14.75 -32.44
C GLU A 332 5.86 -14.54 -31.20
N THR A 333 6.77 -15.45 -30.95
CA THR A 333 7.61 -15.44 -29.75
C THR A 333 9.06 -15.10 -30.03
N GLU A 334 9.51 -15.10 -31.29
CA GLU A 334 10.91 -14.96 -31.68
C GLU A 334 11.12 -13.79 -32.64
N ILE A 335 12.14 -12.96 -32.35
CA ILE A 335 12.68 -11.97 -33.29
C ILE A 335 13.75 -12.66 -34.13
N LYS A 336 13.60 -12.66 -35.45
CA LYS A 336 14.52 -13.34 -36.38
C LYS A 336 15.75 -12.49 -36.69
N GLU A 337 15.53 -11.33 -37.30
CA GLU A 337 16.60 -10.43 -37.76
C GLU A 337 16.74 -9.20 -36.84
N GLY A 338 15.66 -8.72 -36.26
CA GLY A 338 15.63 -7.54 -35.41
C GLY A 338 15.45 -6.23 -36.18
N VAL A 339 14.85 -6.26 -37.38
CA VAL A 339 14.47 -5.06 -38.12
C VAL A 339 13.33 -4.36 -37.45
N VAL A 340 13.46 -3.09 -37.09
CA VAL A 340 12.40 -2.27 -36.50
C VAL A 340 11.94 -1.20 -37.49
N GLU A 341 10.64 -1.12 -37.75
CA GLU A 341 10.09 -0.14 -38.71
C GLU A 341 8.88 0.60 -38.10
N PHE A 342 8.93 1.93 -38.14
CA PHE A 342 7.80 2.81 -37.79
C PHE A 342 7.10 3.24 -39.08
N LYS A 343 5.76 3.06 -39.15
CA LYS A 343 4.93 3.46 -40.31
C LYS A 343 3.85 4.43 -39.88
N ASN A 344 4.00 5.68 -40.25
CA ASN A 344 3.06 6.79 -39.99
C ASN A 344 2.64 6.87 -38.51
N VAL A 345 3.61 6.73 -37.59
CA VAL A 345 3.34 6.62 -36.16
C VAL A 345 3.07 7.99 -35.55
N TRP A 346 1.91 8.09 -34.89
CA TRP A 346 1.52 9.22 -34.05
C TRP A 346 1.35 8.76 -32.62
N PHE A 347 1.97 9.49 -31.68
CA PHE A 347 1.94 9.10 -30.27
C PHE A 347 1.78 10.31 -29.34
N ARG A 348 1.01 10.09 -28.25
CA ARG A 348 0.83 11.03 -27.14
C ARG A 348 0.62 10.28 -25.82
N TYR A 349 1.12 10.82 -24.72
CA TYR A 349 0.86 10.30 -23.37
C TYR A 349 -0.49 10.76 -22.82
N THR A 350 -0.90 11.99 -23.15
CA THR A 350 -2.18 12.62 -22.77
C THR A 350 -2.91 13.14 -24.01
N GLU A 351 -4.19 13.43 -23.88
CA GLU A 351 -4.98 13.88 -25.03
C GLU A 351 -4.59 15.27 -25.56
N ASP A 352 -3.90 16.07 -24.75
CA ASP A 352 -3.68 17.49 -25.06
C ASP A 352 -2.55 17.75 -26.06
N ARG A 353 -1.54 16.88 -26.14
CA ARG A 353 -0.33 17.16 -26.94
C ARG A 353 0.23 15.93 -27.62
N TRP A 354 0.38 16.01 -28.94
CA TRP A 354 1.16 15.04 -29.72
C TRP A 354 2.65 15.16 -29.41
N ILE A 355 3.26 14.05 -29.05
CA ILE A 355 4.71 13.94 -28.79
C ILE A 355 5.44 13.49 -30.06
N LEU A 356 4.87 12.51 -30.78
CA LEU A 356 5.39 12.05 -32.08
C LEU A 356 4.29 12.25 -33.13
N LYS A 357 4.72 12.69 -34.33
CA LYS A 357 3.85 13.03 -35.42
C LYS A 357 4.44 12.45 -36.70
N ASP A 358 3.69 11.56 -37.34
CA ASP A 358 4.01 10.95 -38.63
C ASP A 358 5.45 10.39 -38.72
N ILE A 359 5.87 9.67 -37.68
CA ILE A 359 7.18 9.05 -37.61
C ILE A 359 7.25 7.89 -38.60
N ASN A 360 8.20 8.02 -39.56
CA ASN A 360 8.53 7.00 -40.54
C ASN A 360 10.04 6.77 -40.51
N VAL A 361 10.49 5.61 -39.98
CA VAL A 361 11.91 5.25 -39.88
C VAL A 361 12.05 3.74 -39.79
N LYS A 362 13.15 3.23 -40.37
CA LYS A 362 13.50 1.82 -40.35
C LYS A 362 14.91 1.65 -39.80
N PHE A 363 15.08 0.78 -38.80
CA PHE A 363 16.37 0.41 -38.22
C PHE A 363 16.74 -1.00 -38.66
N GLN A 364 18.00 -1.19 -39.09
CA GLN A 364 18.50 -2.43 -39.66
C GLN A 364 19.42 -3.18 -38.67
N PRO A 365 19.50 -4.51 -38.73
CA PRO A 365 20.50 -5.28 -38.00
C PRO A 365 21.92 -4.90 -38.40
N GLY A 366 22.85 -4.89 -37.45
CA GLY A 366 24.25 -4.50 -37.69
C GLY A 366 24.46 -3.00 -37.84
N GLU A 367 23.43 -2.16 -37.64
CA GLU A 367 23.48 -0.72 -37.73
C GLU A 367 23.44 -0.06 -36.35
N LEU A 368 24.36 0.86 -36.07
CA LEU A 368 24.32 1.76 -34.94
C LEU A 368 23.65 3.07 -35.33
N VAL A 369 22.39 3.27 -34.90
CA VAL A 369 21.63 4.47 -35.18
C VAL A 369 21.59 5.41 -34.00
N ALA A 370 22.04 6.66 -34.17
CA ALA A 370 21.94 7.69 -33.17
C ALA A 370 20.69 8.55 -33.38
N ILE A 371 19.80 8.64 -32.39
CA ILE A 371 18.66 9.57 -32.39
C ILE A 371 19.08 10.84 -31.65
N VAL A 372 19.06 11.97 -32.33
CA VAL A 372 19.42 13.29 -31.79
C VAL A 372 18.27 14.27 -31.88
N GLY A 373 18.27 15.29 -31.04
CA GLY A 373 17.23 16.33 -31.03
C GLY A 373 17.19 17.06 -29.69
N GLU A 374 16.44 18.13 -29.61
CA GLU A 374 16.26 18.92 -28.40
C GLU A 374 15.60 18.09 -27.28
N THR A 375 15.75 18.55 -26.02
CA THR A 375 15.04 17.95 -24.87
C THR A 375 13.52 18.09 -25.09
N GLY A 376 12.79 16.98 -24.94
CA GLY A 376 11.35 16.95 -25.19
C GLY A 376 10.94 16.76 -26.67
N ALA A 377 11.89 16.53 -27.61
CA ALA A 377 11.59 16.25 -29.01
C ALA A 377 10.89 14.89 -29.25
N GLY A 378 10.83 13.98 -28.28
CA GLY A 378 10.17 12.68 -28.42
C GLY A 378 11.13 11.48 -28.51
N LYS A 379 12.43 11.66 -28.33
CA LYS A 379 13.45 10.59 -28.44
C LYS A 379 13.17 9.39 -27.52
N THR A 380 12.98 9.61 -26.22
CA THR A 380 12.65 8.55 -25.24
C THR A 380 11.29 7.90 -25.53
N SER A 381 10.36 8.63 -26.17
CA SER A 381 9.07 8.07 -26.57
C SER A 381 9.22 7.01 -27.69
N ILE A 382 10.14 7.21 -28.62
CA ILE A 382 10.47 6.21 -29.66
C ILE A 382 10.96 4.92 -28.98
N MET A 383 11.87 5.03 -28.01
CA MET A 383 12.37 3.90 -27.22
C MET A 383 11.24 3.16 -26.49
N ASN A 384 10.37 3.90 -25.81
CA ASN A 384 9.25 3.32 -25.07
C ASN A 384 8.26 2.58 -25.96
N LEU A 385 8.07 3.05 -27.18
CA LEU A 385 7.20 2.43 -28.17
C LEU A 385 7.82 1.13 -28.73
N ILE A 386 9.12 1.07 -28.97
CA ILE A 386 9.81 -0.16 -29.43
C ILE A 386 9.72 -1.25 -28.36
N ASN A 387 9.85 -0.88 -27.07
CA ASN A 387 9.73 -1.81 -25.95
C ASN A 387 8.28 -2.27 -25.69
N GLY A 388 7.30 -1.77 -26.48
CA GLY A 388 5.90 -2.07 -26.30
C GLY A 388 5.33 -1.61 -24.95
N MET A 389 5.93 -0.59 -24.29
CA MET A 389 5.40 -0.01 -23.06
C MET A 389 4.15 0.83 -23.29
N TYR A 390 3.99 1.35 -24.51
CA TYR A 390 2.85 2.15 -24.94
C TYR A 390 2.41 1.75 -26.35
N ARG A 391 1.14 2.04 -26.67
CA ARG A 391 0.60 1.89 -28.03
C ARG A 391 0.56 3.21 -28.76
N PRO A 392 0.93 3.26 -30.05
CA PRO A 392 0.69 4.44 -30.88
C PRO A 392 -0.82 4.62 -31.10
N GLN A 393 -1.28 5.86 -31.18
CA GLN A 393 -2.68 6.16 -31.48
C GLN A 393 -3.02 6.10 -32.97
N LYS A 394 -1.99 6.25 -33.86
CA LYS A 394 -2.12 6.06 -35.30
C LYS A 394 -0.83 5.46 -35.86
N GLY A 395 -0.94 4.76 -36.96
CA GLY A 395 0.17 4.04 -37.59
C GLY A 395 0.49 2.74 -36.88
N GLY A 396 1.64 2.15 -37.14
CA GLY A 396 2.06 0.88 -36.58
C GLY A 396 3.58 0.77 -36.46
N ILE A 397 4.00 -0.08 -35.51
CA ILE A 397 5.40 -0.45 -35.31
C ILE A 397 5.54 -1.91 -35.71
N LEU A 398 6.47 -2.19 -36.60
CA LEU A 398 6.75 -3.53 -37.08
C LEU A 398 8.13 -3.98 -36.58
N ILE A 399 8.24 -5.23 -36.19
CA ILE A 399 9.50 -5.93 -35.96
C ILE A 399 9.53 -7.09 -36.96
N ASP A 400 10.58 -7.20 -37.75
CA ASP A 400 10.72 -8.20 -38.83
C ASP A 400 9.49 -8.28 -39.74
N ASN A 401 8.93 -7.13 -40.13
CA ASN A 401 7.72 -6.95 -40.93
C ASN A 401 6.41 -7.41 -40.28
N LEU A 402 6.42 -7.82 -39.02
CA LEU A 402 5.22 -8.19 -38.25
C LEU A 402 4.87 -7.06 -37.27
N GLU A 403 3.60 -6.67 -37.21
CA GLU A 403 3.13 -5.67 -36.24
C GLU A 403 3.43 -6.09 -34.80
N LEU A 404 3.91 -5.16 -33.98
CA LEU A 404 4.27 -5.42 -32.59
C LEU A 404 3.11 -6.04 -31.78
N GLU A 405 1.87 -5.73 -32.14
CA GLU A 405 0.67 -6.27 -31.49
C GLU A 405 0.43 -7.77 -31.76
N LYS A 406 1.08 -8.34 -32.78
CA LYS A 406 1.01 -9.76 -33.13
C LYS A 406 2.06 -10.62 -32.43
N TYR A 407 2.95 -10.00 -31.66
CA TYR A 407 3.91 -10.71 -30.81
C TYR A 407 3.33 -11.01 -29.44
N ASN A 408 3.82 -12.08 -28.81
CA ASN A 408 3.71 -12.22 -27.37
C ASN A 408 4.63 -11.20 -26.70
N ILE A 409 4.05 -10.20 -26.04
CA ILE A 409 4.80 -9.06 -25.52
C ILE A 409 5.84 -9.45 -24.45
N HIS A 410 5.58 -10.52 -23.68
CA HIS A 410 6.51 -10.99 -22.65
C HIS A 410 7.74 -11.66 -23.28
N GLU A 411 7.56 -12.46 -24.33
CA GLU A 411 8.66 -13.08 -25.06
C GLU A 411 9.40 -12.07 -25.91
N LEU A 412 8.69 -11.10 -26.49
CA LEU A 412 9.30 -10.00 -27.23
C LEU A 412 10.25 -9.17 -26.34
N ARG A 413 9.80 -8.78 -25.15
CA ARG A 413 10.60 -7.98 -24.21
C ARG A 413 11.86 -8.68 -23.71
N LYS A 414 11.92 -10.00 -23.73
CA LYS A 414 13.14 -10.75 -23.41
C LYS A 414 14.23 -10.56 -24.48
N GLN A 415 13.84 -10.27 -25.71
CA GLN A 415 14.72 -10.12 -26.86
C GLN A 415 15.01 -8.64 -27.22
N ILE A 416 14.41 -7.70 -26.48
CA ILE A 416 14.70 -6.26 -26.58
C ILE A 416 15.32 -5.83 -25.27
N SER A 417 16.51 -5.27 -25.32
CA SER A 417 17.16 -4.72 -24.14
C SER A 417 17.18 -3.20 -24.19
N ALA A 418 16.64 -2.59 -23.16
CA ALA A 418 16.66 -1.15 -22.97
C ALA A 418 17.49 -0.76 -21.76
N VAL A 419 18.50 0.06 -21.96
CA VAL A 419 19.31 0.68 -20.91
C VAL A 419 18.80 2.11 -20.71
N PRO A 420 18.02 2.37 -19.64
CA PRO A 420 17.48 3.70 -19.39
C PRO A 420 18.57 4.66 -18.87
N GLN A 421 18.30 5.94 -18.94
CA GLN A 421 19.16 7.01 -18.41
C GLN A 421 19.46 6.80 -16.90
N ASP A 422 18.44 6.51 -16.11
CA ASP A 422 18.56 6.21 -14.68
C ASP A 422 18.46 4.70 -14.46
N VAL A 423 19.62 4.05 -14.33
CA VAL A 423 19.68 2.60 -14.08
C VAL A 423 19.32 2.30 -12.64
N VAL A 424 18.30 1.47 -12.45
CA VAL A 424 17.89 0.98 -11.14
C VAL A 424 18.58 -0.35 -10.82
N LEU A 425 19.20 -0.40 -9.63
CA LEU A 425 19.68 -1.63 -9.02
C LEU A 425 18.80 -1.97 -7.82
N PHE A 426 18.40 -3.23 -7.71
CA PHE A 426 17.60 -3.74 -6.62
C PHE A 426 18.46 -4.10 -5.41
N SER A 427 17.88 -4.07 -4.23
CA SER A 427 18.55 -4.58 -3.03
C SER A 427 18.77 -6.09 -3.16
N GLY A 428 20.00 -6.56 -2.94
CA GLY A 428 20.43 -7.94 -3.14
C GLY A 428 21.92 -7.99 -3.43
N THR A 429 22.41 -9.04 -4.06
CA THR A 429 23.80 -9.14 -4.50
C THR A 429 23.98 -8.51 -5.89
N LEU A 430 25.22 -8.22 -6.27
CA LEU A 430 25.54 -7.78 -7.61
C LEU A 430 25.22 -8.89 -8.62
N LEU A 431 25.47 -10.16 -8.27
CA LEU A 431 25.06 -11.33 -9.04
C LEU A 431 23.56 -11.31 -9.34
N ASP A 432 22.71 -11.15 -8.30
CA ASP A 432 21.26 -11.10 -8.47
C ASP A 432 20.81 -9.94 -9.36
N ASN A 433 21.51 -8.82 -9.26
CA ASN A 433 21.24 -7.66 -10.09
C ASN A 433 21.58 -7.84 -11.55
N VAL A 434 22.66 -8.54 -11.88
CA VAL A 434 23.04 -8.80 -13.27
C VAL A 434 22.13 -9.85 -13.90
N ARG A 435 21.85 -10.96 -13.20
CA ARG A 435 20.96 -12.02 -13.69
C ARG A 435 19.46 -11.75 -13.48
N LEU A 436 19.10 -10.57 -12.94
CA LEU A 436 17.70 -10.17 -12.64
C LEU A 436 16.93 -11.26 -11.88
N PHE A 437 17.58 -11.89 -10.87
CA PHE A 437 17.04 -12.96 -10.02
C PHE A 437 16.68 -14.26 -10.78
N HIS A 438 17.20 -14.48 -11.99
CA HIS A 438 17.12 -15.73 -12.71
C HIS A 438 18.16 -16.71 -12.17
N ASP A 439 17.74 -17.57 -11.23
CA ASP A 439 18.64 -18.50 -10.53
C ASP A 439 19.21 -19.62 -11.43
N GLU A 440 18.58 -19.84 -12.59
CA GLU A 440 19.06 -20.76 -13.64
C GLU A 440 20.33 -20.28 -14.33
N ILE A 441 20.64 -18.97 -14.29
CA ILE A 441 21.85 -18.38 -14.88
C ILE A 441 23.00 -18.54 -13.89
N ASN A 442 24.07 -19.22 -14.33
CA ASN A 442 25.22 -19.49 -13.47
C ASN A 442 26.20 -18.30 -13.40
N GLU A 443 27.12 -18.36 -12.41
CA GLU A 443 28.11 -17.29 -12.18
C GLU A 443 29.08 -17.09 -13.34
N GLU A 444 29.44 -18.16 -14.04
CA GLU A 444 30.36 -18.10 -15.18
C GLU A 444 29.76 -17.34 -16.37
N GLU A 445 28.45 -17.49 -16.61
CA GLU A 445 27.73 -16.74 -17.63
C GLU A 445 27.68 -15.26 -17.27
N VAL A 446 27.37 -14.95 -16.00
CA VAL A 446 27.39 -13.58 -15.50
C VAL A 446 28.77 -12.96 -15.61
N LYS A 447 29.82 -13.67 -15.24
CA LYS A 447 31.21 -13.22 -15.37
C LYS A 447 31.56 -12.91 -16.81
N LYS A 448 31.25 -13.80 -17.74
CA LYS A 448 31.51 -13.60 -19.18
C LYS A 448 30.77 -12.36 -19.72
N ALA A 449 29.54 -12.13 -19.28
CA ALA A 449 28.79 -10.92 -19.66
C ALA A 449 29.45 -9.65 -19.13
N LEU A 450 29.95 -9.68 -17.88
CA LEU A 450 30.65 -8.54 -17.26
C LEU A 450 32.03 -8.28 -17.90
N GLU A 451 32.74 -9.34 -18.33
CA GLU A 451 34.00 -9.23 -19.09
C GLU A 451 33.78 -8.57 -20.45
N LYS A 452 32.73 -8.96 -21.20
CA LYS A 452 32.37 -8.37 -22.49
C LYS A 452 32.06 -6.87 -22.43
N VAL A 453 31.55 -6.37 -21.30
CA VAL A 453 31.29 -4.93 -21.11
C VAL A 453 32.40 -4.21 -20.33
N TYR A 454 33.55 -4.83 -20.18
CA TYR A 454 34.76 -4.25 -19.56
C TYR A 454 34.56 -3.77 -18.10
N VAL A 455 33.70 -4.45 -17.32
CA VAL A 455 33.43 -4.07 -15.92
C VAL A 455 33.94 -5.09 -14.91
N TRP A 456 34.36 -6.28 -15.36
CA TRP A 456 34.82 -7.36 -14.49
C TRP A 456 35.98 -6.93 -13.59
N ASP A 457 37.02 -6.25 -14.12
CA ASP A 457 38.18 -5.76 -13.36
C ASP A 457 37.81 -4.91 -12.14
N MET A 458 36.72 -4.15 -12.24
CA MET A 458 36.20 -3.37 -11.12
C MET A 458 35.56 -4.28 -10.08
N ILE A 459 34.73 -5.22 -10.52
CA ILE A 459 34.03 -6.16 -9.63
C ILE A 459 35.00 -7.08 -8.91
N GLU A 460 36.05 -7.50 -9.58
CA GLU A 460 37.07 -8.38 -9.01
C GLU A 460 37.84 -7.73 -7.84
N ARG A 461 37.94 -6.41 -7.81
CA ARG A 461 38.54 -5.62 -6.71
C ARG A 461 37.64 -5.45 -5.50
N LEU A 462 36.35 -5.75 -5.63
CA LEU A 462 35.42 -5.69 -4.49
C LEU A 462 35.68 -6.85 -3.53
N PRO A 463 35.60 -6.66 -2.21
CA PRO A 463 35.89 -7.70 -1.22
C PRO A 463 35.07 -8.98 -1.42
N GLU A 464 33.80 -8.84 -1.75
CA GLU A 464 32.85 -9.95 -1.93
C GLU A 464 32.55 -10.22 -3.41
N LYS A 465 33.23 -9.57 -4.37
CA LYS A 465 33.06 -9.72 -5.81
C LYS A 465 31.58 -9.69 -6.24
N LEU A 466 31.08 -10.75 -6.89
CA LEU A 466 29.69 -10.89 -7.33
C LEU A 466 28.67 -10.90 -6.16
N TYR A 467 29.11 -11.27 -4.96
CA TYR A 467 28.25 -11.31 -3.77
C TYR A 467 28.20 -9.97 -3.01
N THR A 468 28.88 -8.93 -3.53
CA THR A 468 28.80 -7.58 -2.95
C THR A 468 27.35 -7.14 -2.87
N LYS A 469 26.92 -6.75 -1.65
CA LYS A 469 25.56 -6.32 -1.37
C LYS A 469 25.28 -4.94 -1.93
N ILE A 470 24.25 -4.84 -2.74
CA ILE A 470 23.70 -3.59 -3.26
C ILE A 470 22.62 -3.10 -2.29
N ILE A 471 22.76 -1.86 -1.83
CA ILE A 471 21.82 -1.20 -0.93
C ILE A 471 21.07 -0.13 -1.71
N GLU A 472 19.78 0.09 -1.39
CA GLU A 472 18.91 1.14 -1.90
C GLU A 472 19.35 1.81 -3.23
N ARG A 473 18.80 1.37 -4.35
CA ARG A 473 19.04 1.95 -5.69
C ARG A 473 20.52 2.02 -6.12
N GLY A 474 21.39 1.16 -5.58
CA GLY A 474 22.81 1.14 -5.96
C GLY A 474 23.64 2.26 -5.30
N LYS A 475 23.28 2.69 -4.09
CA LYS A 475 24.08 3.65 -3.31
C LYS A 475 25.48 3.09 -3.10
N GLY A 476 26.49 3.85 -3.53
CA GLY A 476 27.92 3.44 -3.48
C GLY A 476 28.47 2.94 -4.82
N ILE A 477 27.64 2.76 -5.86
CA ILE A 477 28.05 2.46 -7.23
C ILE A 477 27.89 3.73 -8.07
N SER A 478 28.91 4.10 -8.85
CA SER A 478 28.88 5.29 -9.71
C SER A 478 27.82 5.16 -10.83
N ALA A 479 27.42 6.26 -11.44
CA ALA A 479 26.43 6.24 -12.52
C ALA A 479 26.91 5.43 -13.71
N GLY A 480 28.20 5.55 -14.08
CA GLY A 480 28.79 4.80 -15.19
C GLY A 480 28.89 3.29 -14.90
N GLU A 481 29.27 2.91 -13.68
CA GLU A 481 29.29 1.52 -13.27
C GLU A 481 27.90 0.90 -13.32
N ARG A 482 26.84 1.63 -12.88
CA ARG A 482 25.45 1.17 -13.02
C ARG A 482 25.06 0.96 -14.48
N GLN A 483 25.49 1.84 -15.39
CA GLN A 483 25.25 1.66 -16.82
C GLN A 483 25.96 0.43 -17.39
N LEU A 484 27.23 0.19 -17.02
CA LEU A 484 27.95 -1.00 -17.43
C LEU A 484 27.28 -2.28 -16.90
N ILE A 485 26.75 -2.27 -15.67
CA ILE A 485 25.97 -3.38 -15.12
C ILE A 485 24.67 -3.59 -15.95
N ALA A 486 24.00 -2.52 -16.35
CA ALA A 486 22.82 -2.62 -17.20
C ALA A 486 23.16 -3.14 -18.62
N LEU A 487 24.30 -2.75 -19.18
CA LEU A 487 24.82 -3.34 -20.42
C LEU A 487 25.14 -4.83 -20.25
N ALA A 488 25.73 -5.25 -19.13
CA ALA A 488 25.97 -6.66 -18.83
C ALA A 488 24.68 -7.49 -18.81
N ARG A 489 23.59 -6.94 -18.23
CA ARG A 489 22.25 -7.55 -18.35
C ARG A 489 21.87 -7.79 -19.80
N SER A 490 22.05 -6.78 -20.65
CA SER A 490 21.71 -6.85 -22.07
C SER A 490 22.51 -7.93 -22.82
N VAL A 491 23.78 -8.08 -22.49
CA VAL A 491 24.64 -9.14 -23.05
C VAL A 491 24.21 -10.52 -22.58
N LEU A 492 23.89 -10.65 -21.29
CA LEU A 492 23.52 -11.91 -20.66
C LEU A 492 22.24 -12.52 -21.25
N PHE A 493 21.24 -11.68 -21.56
CA PHE A 493 19.97 -12.12 -22.13
C PHE A 493 19.95 -12.21 -23.66
N ASP A 494 21.09 -12.02 -24.33
CA ASP A 494 21.27 -12.12 -25.78
C ASP A 494 20.21 -11.41 -26.63
N ALA A 495 19.85 -10.18 -26.23
CA ALA A 495 18.85 -9.40 -26.93
C ALA A 495 19.25 -9.16 -28.42
N LYS A 496 18.25 -9.12 -29.31
CA LYS A 496 18.42 -8.83 -30.75
C LYS A 496 18.39 -7.32 -31.03
N ILE A 497 17.64 -6.58 -30.23
CA ILE A 497 17.48 -5.13 -30.35
C ILE A 497 17.98 -4.49 -29.06
N PHE A 498 18.92 -3.56 -29.19
CA PHE A 498 19.47 -2.78 -28.07
C PHE A 498 19.05 -1.34 -28.19
N ILE A 499 18.52 -0.81 -27.10
CA ILE A 499 18.11 0.58 -27.01
C ILE A 499 18.85 1.21 -25.83
N LEU A 500 19.58 2.29 -26.07
CA LEU A 500 20.41 2.97 -25.10
C LEU A 500 19.95 4.41 -24.94
N ASP A 501 19.54 4.82 -23.74
CA ASP A 501 19.30 6.23 -23.42
C ASP A 501 20.54 6.78 -22.72
N GLU A 502 21.39 7.50 -23.50
CA GLU A 502 22.68 7.99 -23.04
C GLU A 502 22.55 9.35 -22.35
N ALA A 503 22.37 9.38 -21.02
CA ALA A 503 22.54 10.61 -20.25
C ALA A 503 23.74 10.47 -19.29
N THR A 504 24.92 10.70 -19.83
CA THR A 504 26.20 10.45 -19.15
C THR A 504 26.87 11.71 -18.60
N SER A 505 26.12 12.73 -18.20
CA SER A 505 26.67 14.05 -17.78
C SER A 505 27.68 14.00 -16.61
N ASN A 506 27.77 12.88 -15.88
CA ASN A 506 28.61 12.71 -14.69
C ASN A 506 29.47 11.43 -14.71
N ILE A 507 29.89 10.96 -15.88
CA ILE A 507 30.74 9.75 -16.00
C ILE A 507 32.16 10.18 -16.33
N ASP A 508 33.14 9.54 -15.71
CA ASP A 508 34.55 9.75 -16.01
C ASP A 508 34.94 9.22 -17.39
N VAL A 509 35.98 9.78 -17.98
CA VAL A 509 36.41 9.51 -19.37
C VAL A 509 36.73 8.02 -19.60
N GLN A 510 37.33 7.34 -18.60
CA GLN A 510 37.70 5.92 -18.74
C GLN A 510 36.47 5.01 -18.78
N THR A 511 35.49 5.27 -17.92
CA THR A 511 34.22 4.51 -17.90
C THR A 511 33.42 4.77 -19.18
N GLU A 512 33.44 5.99 -19.70
CA GLU A 512 32.82 6.34 -20.98
C GLU A 512 33.43 5.55 -22.15
N GLU A 513 34.75 5.47 -22.23
CA GLU A 513 35.44 4.71 -23.28
C GLU A 513 35.05 3.21 -23.21
N ARG A 514 34.94 2.64 -22.01
CA ARG A 514 34.46 1.27 -21.82
C ARG A 514 33.03 1.08 -22.33
N ILE A 515 32.11 1.99 -22.01
CA ILE A 515 30.72 1.96 -22.50
C ILE A 515 30.70 2.00 -24.04
N GLN A 516 31.45 2.92 -24.66
CA GLN A 516 31.52 3.03 -26.11
C GLN A 516 32.08 1.77 -26.79
N ASN A 517 33.12 1.18 -26.21
CA ASN A 517 33.70 -0.06 -26.73
C ASN A 517 32.72 -1.23 -26.62
N ALA A 518 32.01 -1.36 -25.48
CA ALA A 518 30.98 -2.37 -25.31
C ALA A 518 29.84 -2.20 -26.33
N VAL A 519 29.36 -0.97 -26.55
CA VAL A 519 28.31 -0.67 -27.53
C VAL A 519 28.74 -1.03 -28.94
N ARG A 520 29.98 -0.70 -29.36
CA ARG A 520 30.50 -1.06 -30.69
C ARG A 520 30.58 -2.58 -30.88
N GLU A 521 30.96 -3.32 -29.87
CA GLU A 521 31.01 -4.77 -29.96
C GLU A 521 29.63 -5.37 -30.11
N LEU A 522 28.63 -4.81 -29.39
CA LEU A 522 27.23 -5.22 -29.47
C LEU A 522 26.58 -4.87 -30.82
N SER A 523 27.01 -3.81 -31.51
CA SER A 523 26.39 -3.38 -32.75
C SER A 523 26.74 -4.23 -34.00
N ARG A 524 27.71 -5.14 -33.93
CA ARG A 524 28.16 -5.91 -35.08
C ARG A 524 27.08 -6.82 -35.70
N ASP A 525 26.25 -7.44 -34.85
CA ASP A 525 25.26 -8.43 -35.30
C ASP A 525 23.84 -8.09 -34.83
N LYS A 526 23.62 -6.92 -34.23
CA LYS A 526 22.38 -6.55 -33.56
C LYS A 526 21.92 -5.16 -34.00
N THR A 527 20.64 -4.89 -33.86
CA THR A 527 20.09 -3.55 -34.09
C THR A 527 20.34 -2.69 -32.84
N VAL A 528 21.14 -1.64 -32.97
CA VAL A 528 21.47 -0.73 -31.87
C VAL A 528 20.91 0.66 -32.13
N ILE A 529 20.00 1.09 -31.26
CA ILE A 529 19.35 2.41 -31.31
C ILE A 529 19.79 3.18 -30.05
N MET A 530 20.43 4.32 -30.26
CA MET A 530 20.97 5.12 -29.17
C MET A 530 20.39 6.54 -29.16
N ILE A 531 19.89 6.98 -28.03
CA ILE A 531 19.55 8.38 -27.79
C ILE A 531 20.84 9.08 -27.37
N ALA A 532 21.47 9.78 -28.30
CA ALA A 532 22.79 10.33 -28.07
C ALA A 532 22.72 11.78 -27.55
N HIS A 533 23.44 12.00 -26.44
CA HIS A 533 23.65 13.31 -25.83
C HIS A 533 25.12 13.75 -25.90
N ARG A 534 26.02 12.91 -26.44
CA ARG A 534 27.47 13.19 -26.56
C ARG A 534 27.94 13.15 -27.99
N LEU A 535 28.88 14.05 -28.30
CA LEU A 535 29.47 14.21 -29.64
C LEU A 535 30.13 12.92 -30.12
N ALA A 536 30.95 12.28 -29.27
CA ALA A 536 31.71 11.10 -29.66
C ALA A 536 30.81 9.95 -30.12
N THR A 537 29.66 9.77 -29.49
CA THR A 537 28.67 8.76 -29.84
C THR A 537 27.97 9.06 -31.14
N VAL A 538 27.58 10.36 -31.35
CA VAL A 538 26.90 10.80 -32.57
C VAL A 538 27.80 10.69 -33.80
N VAL A 539 29.06 11.10 -33.67
CA VAL A 539 30.02 11.09 -34.78
C VAL A 539 30.37 9.67 -35.25
N ASN A 540 30.36 8.72 -34.34
CA ASN A 540 30.71 7.32 -34.61
C ASN A 540 29.50 6.44 -35.01
N ALA A 541 28.28 6.98 -35.04
CA ALA A 541 27.10 6.25 -35.49
C ALA A 541 27.11 6.08 -37.04
N ASP A 542 26.63 4.90 -37.49
CA ASP A 542 26.49 4.61 -38.93
C ASP A 542 25.44 5.52 -39.56
N ARG A 543 24.39 5.84 -38.82
CA ARG A 543 23.33 6.73 -39.26
C ARG A 543 22.79 7.56 -38.07
N ILE A 544 22.43 8.79 -38.35
CA ILE A 544 21.87 9.75 -37.42
C ILE A 544 20.44 10.08 -37.86
N VAL A 545 19.49 9.99 -36.93
CA VAL A 545 18.08 10.39 -37.11
C VAL A 545 17.82 11.62 -36.24
N VAL A 546 17.46 12.73 -36.89
CA VAL A 546 17.22 14.01 -36.21
C VAL A 546 15.73 14.20 -35.96
N VAL A 547 15.35 14.25 -34.68
CA VAL A 547 13.97 14.46 -34.25
C VAL A 547 13.81 15.92 -33.79
N HIS A 548 12.88 16.64 -34.40
CA HIS A 548 12.54 18.01 -34.04
C HIS A 548 11.02 18.18 -33.96
N ASN A 549 10.51 18.71 -32.84
CA ASN A 549 9.08 18.92 -32.60
C ASN A 549 8.18 17.68 -32.82
N GLY A 550 8.73 16.49 -32.59
CA GLY A 550 8.02 15.22 -32.74
C GLY A 550 8.02 14.64 -34.15
N GLU A 551 8.78 15.18 -35.06
CA GLU A 551 8.91 14.73 -36.45
C GLU A 551 10.37 14.39 -36.77
N ILE A 552 10.63 13.47 -37.70
CA ILE A 552 11.96 13.21 -38.24
C ILE A 552 12.21 14.23 -39.36
N VAL A 553 13.19 15.11 -39.15
CA VAL A 553 13.47 16.21 -40.08
C VAL A 553 14.71 15.96 -40.93
N GLU A 554 15.67 15.19 -40.48
CA GLU A 554 16.89 14.86 -41.20
C GLU A 554 17.35 13.44 -40.86
N GLU A 555 17.96 12.79 -41.87
CA GLU A 555 18.54 11.48 -41.77
C GLU A 555 19.82 11.41 -42.63
N GLY A 556 20.87 10.75 -42.11
CA GLY A 556 22.14 10.57 -42.83
C GLY A 556 23.33 10.36 -41.89
N THR A 557 24.52 10.30 -42.47
CA THR A 557 25.79 10.22 -41.73
C THR A 557 26.18 11.58 -41.14
N HIS A 558 27.04 11.59 -40.13
CA HIS A 558 27.58 12.85 -39.58
C HIS A 558 28.11 13.81 -40.67
N LYS A 559 28.90 13.29 -41.64
CA LYS A 559 29.49 14.10 -42.71
C LYS A 559 28.42 14.72 -43.60
N GLU A 560 27.43 13.96 -44.02
CA GLU A 560 26.33 14.43 -44.86
C GLU A 560 25.51 15.51 -44.18
N LEU A 561 25.13 15.29 -42.90
CA LEU A 561 24.32 16.23 -42.15
C LEU A 561 25.07 17.54 -41.82
N MET A 562 26.38 17.47 -41.56
CA MET A 562 27.23 18.66 -41.42
C MET A 562 27.30 19.49 -42.68
N GLN A 563 27.34 18.82 -43.88
CA GLN A 563 27.34 19.53 -45.17
C GLN A 563 26.01 20.19 -45.51
N LYS A 564 24.87 19.55 -45.10
CA LYS A 564 23.52 20.10 -45.29
C LYS A 564 23.27 21.40 -44.53
N LYS A 565 24.03 21.65 -43.43
CA LYS A 565 23.89 22.83 -42.56
C LYS A 565 22.45 23.03 -42.04
N GLY A 566 21.73 21.95 -41.78
CA GLY A 566 20.35 21.95 -41.35
C GLY A 566 20.17 22.03 -39.85
N VAL A 567 19.15 21.31 -39.33
CA VAL A 567 18.84 21.25 -37.90
C VAL A 567 19.96 20.54 -37.13
N TYR A 568 20.52 19.45 -37.70
CA TYR A 568 21.65 18.75 -37.11
C TYR A 568 22.86 19.65 -36.89
N TYR A 569 23.22 20.44 -37.90
CA TYR A 569 24.35 21.35 -37.80
C TYR A 569 24.19 22.38 -36.68
N LYS A 570 22.98 22.94 -36.53
CA LYS A 570 22.67 23.87 -35.43
C LYS A 570 22.76 23.21 -34.06
N LEU A 571 22.23 21.99 -33.94
CA LEU A 571 22.33 21.21 -32.69
C LEU A 571 23.79 20.90 -32.35
N TYR A 572 24.59 20.55 -33.36
CA TYR A 572 26.02 20.31 -33.22
C TYR A 572 26.77 21.54 -32.69
N GLU A 573 26.54 22.72 -33.29
CA GLU A 573 27.17 23.97 -32.86
C GLU A 573 26.78 24.35 -31.41
N ILE A 574 25.51 24.17 -31.02
CA ILE A 574 25.03 24.57 -29.71
C ILE A 574 25.48 23.59 -28.60
N GLN A 575 25.44 22.29 -28.87
CA GLN A 575 25.68 21.28 -27.86
C GLN A 575 27.11 20.79 -27.79
N PHE A 576 27.83 20.80 -28.90
CA PHE A 576 29.08 20.07 -29.05
C PHE A 576 30.29 20.93 -29.52
N ALA A 577 30.09 22.13 -29.98
CA ALA A 577 31.19 23.00 -30.44
C ALA A 577 31.78 23.92 -29.35
N LYS A 578 31.52 23.62 -28.06
CA LYS A 578 32.12 24.34 -26.92
C LYS A 578 33.34 23.63 -26.41
#